data_6b23ab7c3992b57ec35a327b15193f10
#
_entry.id   6b23ab7c3992b57ec35a327b15193f10
#
_cell.length_a   1.000
_cell.length_b   1.000
_cell.length_c   1.000
_cell.angle_alpha   90.00
_cell.angle_beta   90.00
_cell.angle_gamma   90.00
#
_symmetry.space_group_name_H-M   'P 1'
#
loop_
_entity.id
_entity.type
_entity.pdbx_description
1 polymer ?
#
loop_
_entity_poly.entity_id
_entity_poly.type
_entity_poly.pdbx_seq_one_letter_code
_entity_poly.pdbx_strand_id
1 'polypeptide(L)'
;MGKDSCGGCLVAVGVVLLVFGLHFLVSGTIAYTHDYPEEYKGNLNPYEQTYVCPGDRSRDKNVNFKGGLNLVATLTKGLPDVSQSFNKSVFKKNREMVGSKQQFFASFYLIQGSTVKWTIGATQPPSFFFYKKADFNCSGLKCLPKKVSSGLVTFSDSYTVGSDGLYVVEIDNDSEYLMVMNYLFEVFYTRYNIEVVQIEQAVGNKTFSLLTEENQTPRCVFVEYPHKTGSLQHFSLSYHLGEKDKHSRLITSIVLGCILAVIGIVFLIVGIVLCCCDS
;
A
#
# COMPACT_ATOMS: atom_id res chain seq x y z
N MET A 1 15.39 -46.89 6.94
CA MET A 1 15.53 -45.44 6.66
C MET A 1 14.31 -44.72 7.23
N GLY A 2 14.43 -43.90 8.26
CA GLY A 2 13.43 -42.89 8.47
C GLY A 2 12.97 -42.53 9.88
N LYS A 3 13.23 -43.34 10.95
CA LYS A 3 12.72 -42.97 12.30
C LYS A 3 13.62 -41.93 13.02
N ASP A 4 14.91 -42.08 12.94
CA ASP A 4 15.90 -41.21 13.59
C ASP A 4 15.86 -39.78 13.07
N SER A 5 15.38 -39.57 11.85
CA SER A 5 15.21 -38.28 11.21
C SER A 5 14.05 -37.44 11.79
N CYS A 6 13.00 -38.10 12.37
CA CYS A 6 11.80 -37.41 12.83
C CYS A 6 12.02 -36.71 14.18
N GLY A 7 12.69 -37.35 15.13
CA GLY A 7 12.99 -36.78 16.43
C GLY A 7 13.93 -35.58 16.32
N GLY A 8 14.98 -35.68 15.50
CA GLY A 8 15.91 -34.57 15.24
C GLY A 8 15.25 -33.37 14.57
N CYS A 9 14.31 -33.60 13.68
CA CYS A 9 13.53 -32.52 13.03
C CYS A 9 12.64 -31.77 14.04
N LEU A 10 11.97 -32.48 14.96
CA LEU A 10 11.14 -31.87 16.00
C LEU A 10 11.97 -31.07 17.00
N VAL A 11 13.15 -31.53 17.38
CA VAL A 11 14.07 -30.76 18.22
C VAL A 11 14.49 -29.48 17.54
N ALA A 12 14.87 -29.55 16.27
CA ALA A 12 15.24 -28.33 15.50
C ALA A 12 14.10 -27.33 15.41
N VAL A 13 12.88 -27.77 15.10
CA VAL A 13 11.68 -26.91 15.07
C VAL A 13 11.41 -26.29 16.45
N GLY A 14 11.52 -27.09 17.53
CA GLY A 14 11.34 -26.62 18.90
C GLY A 14 12.32 -25.53 19.29
N VAL A 15 13.61 -25.68 18.92
CA VAL A 15 14.62 -24.61 19.14
C VAL A 15 14.29 -23.36 18.39
N VAL A 16 13.93 -23.45 17.12
CA VAL A 16 13.56 -22.29 16.30
C VAL A 16 12.37 -21.53 16.90
N LEU A 17 11.32 -22.24 17.29
CA LEU A 17 10.13 -21.62 17.92
C LEU A 17 10.46 -20.95 19.26
N LEU A 18 11.34 -21.56 20.08
CA LEU A 18 11.81 -20.96 21.32
C LEU A 18 12.59 -19.66 21.07
N VAL A 19 13.51 -19.66 20.12
CA VAL A 19 14.28 -18.46 19.77
C VAL A 19 13.35 -17.35 19.29
N PHE A 20 12.39 -17.64 18.43
CA PHE A 20 11.39 -16.67 18.00
C PHE A 20 10.53 -16.18 19.16
N GLY A 21 10.05 -17.07 20.03
CA GLY A 21 9.27 -16.69 21.21
C GLY A 21 10.03 -15.74 22.12
N LEU A 22 11.30 -16.06 22.44
CA LEU A 22 12.16 -15.18 23.22
C LEU A 22 12.44 -13.86 22.52
N HIS A 23 12.63 -13.87 21.21
CA HIS A 23 12.81 -12.64 20.43
C HIS A 23 11.58 -11.71 20.55
N PHE A 24 10.37 -12.25 20.43
CA PHE A 24 9.14 -11.44 20.61
C PHE A 24 9.01 -10.89 22.03
N LEU A 25 9.34 -11.65 23.06
CA LEU A 25 9.31 -11.19 24.44
C LEU A 25 10.31 -10.05 24.68
N VAL A 26 11.55 -10.22 24.24
CA VAL A 26 12.62 -9.22 24.42
C VAL A 26 12.33 -7.98 23.59
N SER A 27 12.01 -8.12 22.32
CA SER A 27 11.74 -6.98 21.43
C SER A 27 10.51 -6.18 21.85
N GLY A 28 9.44 -6.87 22.30
CA GLY A 28 8.24 -6.21 22.84
C GLY A 28 8.54 -5.42 24.10
N THR A 29 9.36 -5.97 25.01
CA THR A 29 9.77 -5.28 26.25
C THR A 29 10.67 -4.08 25.94
N ILE A 30 11.63 -4.23 25.04
CA ILE A 30 12.52 -3.12 24.60
C ILE A 30 11.70 -2.02 23.94
N ALA A 31 10.79 -2.36 23.04
CA ALA A 31 9.94 -1.38 22.36
C ALA A 31 9.02 -0.63 23.33
N TYR A 32 8.60 -1.27 24.42
CA TYR A 32 7.81 -0.61 25.47
C TYR A 32 8.63 0.32 26.35
N THR A 33 9.84 -0.12 26.75
CA THR A 33 10.73 0.66 27.67
C THR A 33 11.43 1.82 26.95
N HIS A 34 11.78 1.64 25.67
CA HIS A 34 12.38 2.69 24.88
C HIS A 34 11.30 3.43 24.09
N ASP A 35 11.25 4.75 24.26
CA ASP A 35 10.27 5.63 23.64
C ASP A 35 10.67 5.95 22.19
N TYR A 36 10.72 4.90 21.33
CA TYR A 36 11.00 5.09 19.91
C TYR A 36 9.82 5.75 19.21
N PRO A 37 10.06 6.79 18.39
CA PRO A 37 9.03 7.35 17.55
C PRO A 37 8.56 6.31 16.52
N GLU A 38 7.25 6.24 16.30
CA GLU A 38 6.73 5.55 15.12
C GLU A 38 7.07 6.35 13.88
N GLU A 39 7.56 5.67 12.87
CA GLU A 39 7.85 6.27 11.58
C GLU A 39 6.98 5.62 10.51
N TYR A 40 6.08 6.41 9.95
CA TYR A 40 5.36 6.04 8.74
C TYR A 40 6.18 6.48 7.53
N LYS A 41 6.57 5.53 6.68
CA LYS A 41 7.27 5.79 5.42
C LYS A 41 6.32 5.56 4.26
N GLY A 42 6.25 6.54 3.36
CA GLY A 42 5.43 6.46 2.18
C GLY A 42 6.19 6.92 0.93
N ASN A 43 5.66 6.52 -0.20
CA ASN A 43 6.15 6.91 -1.50
C ASN A 43 4.98 7.42 -2.32
N LEU A 44 5.18 8.53 -3.04
CA LEU A 44 4.18 9.12 -3.91
C LEU A 44 4.72 9.28 -5.33
N ASN A 45 3.95 8.81 -6.29
CA ASN A 45 4.12 9.16 -7.70
C ASN A 45 3.45 10.51 -7.99
N PRO A 46 3.74 11.14 -9.15
CA PRO A 46 3.03 12.33 -9.57
C PRO A 46 1.51 12.19 -9.45
N TYR A 47 0.84 13.21 -8.90
CA TYR A 47 -0.59 13.29 -8.57
C TYR A 47 -1.10 12.34 -7.47
N GLU A 48 -0.26 11.53 -6.87
CA GLU A 48 -0.69 10.74 -5.72
C GLU A 48 -0.94 11.61 -4.49
N GLN A 49 -1.90 11.16 -3.71
CA GLN A 49 -2.31 11.76 -2.44
C GLN A 49 -2.45 10.67 -1.40
N THR A 50 -2.03 10.93 -0.19
CA THR A 50 -2.21 10.03 0.95
C THR A 50 -2.42 10.84 2.22
N TYR A 51 -2.88 10.19 3.27
CA TYR A 51 -3.03 10.82 4.58
C TYR A 51 -2.64 9.86 5.70
N VAL A 52 -2.18 10.41 6.79
CA VAL A 52 -1.90 9.68 8.02
C VAL A 52 -2.57 10.45 9.16
N CYS A 53 -3.43 9.74 9.89
CA CYS A 53 -4.10 10.30 11.05
C CYS A 53 -3.52 9.66 12.31
N PRO A 54 -2.53 10.27 12.98
CA PRO A 54 -2.01 9.77 14.25
C PRO A 54 -3.10 9.76 15.33
N GLY A 55 -3.99 10.74 15.29
CA GLY A 55 -5.19 10.85 16.12
C GLY A 55 -4.92 10.60 17.58
N ASP A 56 -5.84 9.87 18.25
CA ASP A 56 -5.72 9.48 19.65
C ASP A 56 -4.57 8.53 19.96
N ARG A 57 -3.88 8.03 18.93
CA ARG A 57 -2.71 7.14 19.07
C ARG A 57 -1.43 7.90 19.38
N SER A 58 -1.36 9.18 19.05
CA SER A 58 -0.16 9.98 19.30
C SER A 58 -0.15 10.51 20.72
N ARG A 59 0.94 10.24 21.45
CA ARG A 59 1.26 10.87 22.73
C ARG A 59 1.79 12.29 22.53
N ASP A 60 2.49 12.48 21.40
CA ASP A 60 3.10 13.75 21.08
C ASP A 60 2.07 14.73 20.55
N LYS A 61 2.25 15.96 20.97
CA LYS A 61 1.53 17.09 20.41
C LYS A 61 2.04 17.48 19.01
N ASN A 62 3.05 16.78 18.51
CA ASN A 62 3.75 17.12 17.27
C ASN A 62 3.97 15.89 16.38
N VAL A 63 3.86 16.11 15.07
CA VAL A 63 4.26 15.16 14.03
C VAL A 63 5.34 15.79 13.19
N ASN A 64 6.45 15.09 13.02
CA ASN A 64 7.55 15.54 12.17
C ASN A 64 7.37 14.95 10.76
N PHE A 65 7.13 15.82 9.80
CA PHE A 65 7.13 15.48 8.38
C PHE A 65 8.51 15.71 7.78
N LYS A 66 9.01 14.72 7.05
CA LYS A 66 10.22 14.83 6.23
C LYS A 66 9.87 14.40 4.81
N GLY A 67 10.03 15.30 3.85
CA GLY A 67 9.74 15.04 2.44
C GLY A 67 10.54 15.91 1.51
N GLY A 68 10.55 15.53 0.23
CA GLY A 68 11.18 16.32 -0.82
C GLY A 68 10.45 17.67 -1.07
N LEU A 69 11.12 18.60 -1.73
CA LEU A 69 10.57 19.93 -2.06
C LEU A 69 9.38 19.86 -3.03
N ASN A 70 9.15 18.73 -3.68
CA ASN A 70 8.03 18.52 -4.58
C ASN A 70 6.76 17.98 -3.88
N LEU A 71 6.86 17.67 -2.58
CA LEU A 71 5.75 17.18 -1.77
C LEU A 71 5.17 18.32 -0.94
N VAL A 72 3.85 18.38 -0.90
CA VAL A 72 3.10 19.29 -0.07
C VAL A 72 2.46 18.50 1.05
N ALA A 73 2.79 18.86 2.29
CA ALA A 73 2.15 18.30 3.48
C ALA A 73 1.19 19.31 4.08
N THR A 74 -0.03 18.89 4.37
CA THR A 74 -1.09 19.75 4.91
C THR A 74 -1.63 19.13 6.20
N LEU A 75 -1.61 19.89 7.29
CA LEU A 75 -2.30 19.53 8.52
C LEU A 75 -3.79 19.82 8.35
N THR A 76 -4.64 18.81 8.59
CA THR A 76 -6.09 18.91 8.43
C THR A 76 -6.82 18.65 9.73
N LYS A 77 -7.99 19.25 9.88
CA LYS A 77 -8.91 19.00 10.99
C LYS A 77 -9.85 17.86 10.62
N GLY A 78 -9.40 16.62 10.83
CA GLY A 78 -10.13 15.41 10.43
C GLY A 78 -9.78 14.95 9.02
N LEU A 79 -10.50 13.93 8.56
CA LEU A 79 -10.38 13.38 7.22
C LEU A 79 -11.03 14.34 6.22
N PRO A 80 -10.35 14.68 5.12
CA PRO A 80 -10.97 15.47 4.07
C PRO A 80 -12.01 14.61 3.32
N ASP A 81 -13.13 15.24 2.97
CA ASP A 81 -14.11 14.63 2.09
C ASP A 81 -13.59 14.51 0.66
N VAL A 82 -14.09 13.49 -0.06
CA VAL A 82 -13.78 13.34 -1.47
C VAL A 82 -14.50 14.43 -2.26
N SER A 83 -13.73 15.29 -2.90
CA SER A 83 -14.27 16.37 -3.75
C SER A 83 -14.63 15.83 -5.13
N GLN A 84 -15.76 16.25 -5.66
CA GLN A 84 -16.14 16.03 -7.05
C GLN A 84 -15.46 17.01 -8.04
N SER A 85 -14.49 17.79 -7.60
CA SER A 85 -13.73 18.65 -8.50
C SER A 85 -12.80 17.82 -9.38
N PHE A 86 -13.11 17.75 -10.66
CA PHE A 86 -12.39 16.94 -11.62
C PHE A 86 -11.29 17.75 -12.30
N ASN A 87 -10.03 17.39 -12.06
CA ASN A 87 -8.97 17.73 -12.99
C ASN A 87 -8.93 16.69 -14.11
N LYS A 88 -9.10 17.16 -15.35
CA LYS A 88 -9.00 16.28 -16.53
C LYS A 88 -7.57 16.22 -17.02
N SER A 89 -7.00 15.03 -17.16
CA SER A 89 -5.75 14.80 -17.90
C SER A 89 -6.03 13.96 -19.14
N VAL A 90 -5.33 14.30 -20.22
CA VAL A 90 -5.48 13.62 -21.51
C VAL A 90 -4.14 13.04 -21.92
N PHE A 91 -4.09 11.73 -22.13
CA PHE A 91 -2.94 11.00 -22.64
C PHE A 91 -3.30 10.46 -24.02
N LYS A 92 -2.64 10.98 -25.05
CA LYS A 92 -2.91 10.60 -26.44
C LYS A 92 -1.62 10.23 -27.15
N LYS A 93 -1.66 9.12 -27.89
CA LYS A 93 -0.62 8.76 -28.85
C LYS A 93 -1.25 8.23 -30.14
N ASN A 94 -0.77 8.74 -31.27
CA ASN A 94 -1.34 8.40 -32.56
C ASN A 94 -0.66 7.19 -33.21
N ARG A 95 0.47 6.73 -32.69
CA ARG A 95 1.19 5.58 -33.22
C ARG A 95 2.06 4.97 -32.12
N GLU A 96 1.52 3.98 -31.43
CA GLU A 96 2.26 3.11 -30.52
C GLU A 96 2.49 1.77 -31.20
N MET A 97 3.68 1.23 -31.11
CA MET A 97 4.02 -0.07 -31.68
C MET A 97 4.17 -1.09 -30.55
N VAL A 98 3.37 -2.13 -30.60
CA VAL A 98 3.43 -3.25 -29.66
C VAL A 98 3.88 -4.49 -30.42
N GLY A 99 5.05 -5.01 -30.09
CA GLY A 99 5.64 -6.17 -30.75
C GLY A 99 4.77 -7.41 -30.65
N SER A 100 5.09 -8.43 -31.46
CA SER A 100 4.45 -9.75 -31.37
C SER A 100 4.57 -10.31 -29.95
N LYS A 101 3.46 -10.81 -29.40
CA LYS A 101 3.37 -11.36 -28.02
C LYS A 101 3.85 -10.38 -26.92
N GLN A 102 3.83 -9.08 -27.19
CA GLN A 102 4.20 -8.05 -26.21
C GLN A 102 2.98 -7.33 -25.65
N GLN A 103 3.21 -6.62 -24.56
CA GLN A 103 2.20 -5.91 -23.80
C GLN A 103 2.54 -4.42 -23.72
N PHE A 104 1.52 -3.58 -23.75
CA PHE A 104 1.61 -2.16 -23.43
C PHE A 104 0.95 -1.91 -22.09
N PHE A 105 1.60 -1.08 -21.26
CA PHE A 105 1.08 -0.70 -19.94
C PHE A 105 0.96 0.81 -19.79
N ALA A 106 -0.17 1.24 -19.19
CA ALA A 106 -0.33 2.59 -18.66
C ALA A 106 -0.89 2.49 -17.24
N SER A 107 -0.43 3.31 -16.32
CA SER A 107 -0.88 3.28 -14.93
C SER A 107 -1.33 4.65 -14.44
N PHE A 108 -2.36 4.66 -13.58
CA PHE A 108 -2.95 5.87 -13.00
C PHE A 108 -3.24 5.62 -11.51
N TYR A 109 -2.76 6.50 -10.64
CA TYR A 109 -3.26 6.51 -9.27
C TYR A 109 -4.58 7.27 -9.24
N LEU A 110 -5.63 6.58 -8.78
CA LEU A 110 -6.99 7.08 -8.83
C LEU A 110 -7.64 6.98 -7.45
N ILE A 111 -8.32 8.03 -7.04
CA ILE A 111 -9.16 8.09 -5.85
C ILE A 111 -10.58 7.66 -6.22
N GLN A 112 -11.29 7.05 -5.29
CA GLN A 112 -12.68 6.65 -5.45
C GLN A 112 -13.51 7.77 -6.11
N GLY A 113 -14.31 7.40 -7.10
CA GLY A 113 -15.10 8.34 -7.91
C GLY A 113 -14.36 8.90 -9.14
N SER A 114 -13.03 8.73 -9.25
CA SER A 114 -12.32 9.08 -10.48
C SER A 114 -12.81 8.23 -11.65
N THR A 115 -12.79 8.80 -12.86
CA THR A 115 -13.24 8.10 -14.08
C THR A 115 -12.15 8.10 -15.13
N VAL A 116 -11.89 6.95 -15.72
CA VAL A 116 -11.03 6.79 -16.88
C VAL A 116 -11.90 6.46 -18.09
N LYS A 117 -11.76 7.25 -19.15
CA LYS A 117 -12.35 6.97 -20.47
C LYS A 117 -11.24 6.63 -21.41
N TRP A 118 -11.44 5.64 -22.25
CA TRP A 118 -10.47 5.24 -23.27
C TRP A 118 -11.11 5.09 -24.64
N THR A 119 -10.31 5.41 -25.65
CA THR A 119 -10.58 5.11 -27.04
C THR A 119 -9.31 4.51 -27.63
N ILE A 120 -9.41 3.31 -28.15
CA ILE A 120 -8.29 2.55 -28.69
C ILE A 120 -8.64 2.13 -30.10
N GLY A 121 -7.72 2.40 -31.03
CA GLY A 121 -7.75 1.88 -32.40
C GLY A 121 -6.47 1.13 -32.68
N ALA A 122 -6.54 -0.09 -33.18
CA ALA A 122 -5.38 -0.93 -33.47
C ALA A 122 -5.49 -1.58 -34.85
N THR A 123 -4.36 -2.00 -35.43
CA THR A 123 -4.33 -2.70 -36.73
C THR A 123 -4.89 -4.13 -36.63
N GLN A 124 -5.01 -4.67 -35.44
CA GLN A 124 -5.58 -5.98 -35.14
C GLN A 124 -6.22 -5.97 -33.75
N PRO A 125 -7.19 -6.87 -33.46
CA PRO A 125 -7.89 -6.89 -32.19
C PRO A 125 -6.93 -7.17 -31.03
N PRO A 126 -6.75 -6.23 -30.07
CA PRO A 126 -5.97 -6.46 -28.85
C PRO A 126 -6.81 -7.13 -27.77
N SER A 127 -6.15 -7.77 -26.83
CA SER A 127 -6.75 -8.06 -25.52
C SER A 127 -6.55 -6.85 -24.61
N PHE A 128 -7.64 -6.35 -24.02
CA PHE A 128 -7.63 -5.15 -23.16
C PHE A 128 -8.05 -5.50 -21.75
N PHE A 129 -7.28 -5.02 -20.77
CA PHE A 129 -7.55 -5.20 -19.35
C PHE A 129 -7.42 -3.88 -18.61
N PHE A 130 -8.33 -3.65 -17.66
CA PHE A 130 -8.26 -2.56 -16.71
C PHE A 130 -8.46 -3.10 -15.30
N TYR A 131 -7.49 -2.94 -14.41
CA TYR A 131 -7.52 -3.53 -13.07
C TYR A 131 -6.77 -2.70 -12.02
N LYS A 132 -7.05 -2.95 -10.74
CA LYS A 132 -6.32 -2.37 -9.62
C LYS A 132 -5.08 -3.22 -9.34
N LYS A 133 -3.89 -2.61 -9.20
CA LYS A 133 -2.61 -3.31 -9.02
C LYS A 133 -2.54 -4.21 -7.78
N ALA A 134 -3.28 -3.89 -6.70
CA ALA A 134 -3.36 -4.75 -5.52
C ALA A 134 -3.97 -6.13 -5.84
N ASP A 135 -4.74 -6.23 -6.91
CA ASP A 135 -5.43 -7.43 -7.35
C ASP A 135 -4.54 -8.31 -8.25
N PHE A 136 -3.35 -7.81 -8.60
CA PHE A 136 -2.39 -8.50 -9.48
C PHE A 136 -1.81 -9.80 -8.89
N ASN A 137 -1.92 -10.01 -7.57
CA ASN A 137 -1.54 -11.27 -6.91
C ASN A 137 -2.61 -12.37 -7.03
N CYS A 138 -3.74 -12.06 -7.63
CA CYS A 138 -4.78 -13.03 -7.91
C CYS A 138 -4.42 -13.84 -9.15
N SER A 139 -4.26 -15.13 -9.02
CA SER A 139 -4.15 -16.06 -10.15
C SER A 139 -5.54 -16.36 -10.70
N GLY A 140 -5.89 -15.76 -11.85
CA GLY A 140 -7.09 -16.12 -12.62
C GLY A 140 -8.03 -14.95 -12.94
N LEU A 141 -8.92 -15.20 -13.91
CA LEU A 141 -9.91 -14.27 -14.48
C LEU A 141 -10.90 -13.64 -13.48
N LYS A 142 -11.00 -14.19 -12.27
CA LYS A 142 -11.93 -13.70 -11.22
C LYS A 142 -11.48 -12.40 -10.56
N CYS A 143 -10.24 -12.01 -10.74
CA CYS A 143 -9.62 -10.89 -10.03
C CYS A 143 -9.55 -9.61 -10.85
N LEU A 144 -9.94 -9.65 -12.12
CA LEU A 144 -9.93 -8.50 -13.01
C LEU A 144 -11.29 -7.81 -12.96
N PRO A 145 -11.36 -6.55 -12.52
CA PRO A 145 -12.63 -5.83 -12.42
C PRO A 145 -13.32 -5.68 -13.78
N LYS A 146 -12.58 -5.70 -14.89
CA LYS A 146 -13.15 -5.68 -16.23
C LYS A 146 -12.15 -6.20 -17.27
N LYS A 147 -12.48 -7.32 -17.91
CA LYS A 147 -11.87 -7.74 -19.18
C LYS A 147 -12.73 -7.24 -20.32
N VAL A 148 -12.21 -6.36 -21.16
CA VAL A 148 -12.85 -5.99 -22.42
C VAL A 148 -12.05 -6.65 -23.55
N SER A 149 -12.35 -7.90 -23.85
CA SER A 149 -11.94 -8.50 -25.10
C SER A 149 -12.92 -7.99 -26.16
N SER A 150 -12.51 -7.04 -26.98
CA SER A 150 -13.43 -6.42 -27.92
C SER A 150 -13.63 -7.23 -29.19
N GLY A 151 -12.66 -8.08 -29.58
CA GLY A 151 -12.61 -8.63 -30.93
C GLY A 151 -12.65 -7.56 -32.02
N LEU A 152 -12.60 -6.29 -31.62
CA LEU A 152 -12.72 -5.11 -32.46
C LEU A 152 -11.38 -4.38 -32.54
N VAL A 153 -11.06 -3.91 -33.71
CA VAL A 153 -9.85 -3.08 -33.94
C VAL A 153 -10.01 -1.66 -33.40
N THR A 154 -11.24 -1.21 -33.14
CA THR A 154 -11.53 0.09 -32.52
C THR A 154 -12.63 -0.07 -31.49
N PHE A 155 -12.40 0.44 -30.28
CA PHE A 155 -13.37 0.43 -29.19
C PHE A 155 -13.15 1.61 -28.23
N SER A 156 -14.22 1.98 -27.54
CA SER A 156 -14.23 3.01 -26.51
C SER A 156 -15.09 2.54 -25.34
N ASP A 157 -14.64 2.87 -24.13
CA ASP A 157 -15.42 2.60 -22.90
C ASP A 157 -14.96 3.52 -21.77
N SER A 158 -15.56 3.40 -20.61
CA SER A 158 -15.19 4.15 -19.42
C SER A 158 -15.38 3.32 -18.16
N TYR A 159 -14.60 3.67 -17.12
CA TYR A 159 -14.73 3.04 -15.83
C TYR A 159 -14.59 4.09 -14.72
N THR A 160 -15.53 4.07 -13.76
CA THR A 160 -15.44 4.87 -12.53
C THR A 160 -14.95 3.98 -11.40
N VAL A 161 -13.87 4.40 -10.73
CA VAL A 161 -13.21 3.57 -9.71
C VAL A 161 -13.98 3.60 -8.40
N GLY A 162 -14.12 2.43 -7.79
CA GLY A 162 -14.85 2.24 -6.53
C GLY A 162 -13.98 2.36 -5.27
N SER A 163 -12.65 2.47 -5.41
CA SER A 163 -11.72 2.59 -4.28
C SER A 163 -10.39 3.19 -4.72
N ASP A 164 -9.68 3.83 -3.79
CA ASP A 164 -8.36 4.40 -4.04
C ASP A 164 -7.33 3.34 -4.39
N GLY A 165 -6.41 3.67 -5.29
CA GLY A 165 -5.28 2.80 -5.63
C GLY A 165 -4.67 3.04 -7.00
N LEU A 166 -3.64 2.26 -7.30
CA LEU A 166 -2.98 2.25 -8.58
C LEU A 166 -3.75 1.35 -9.55
N TYR A 167 -4.30 1.94 -10.59
CA TYR A 167 -5.01 1.25 -11.67
C TYR A 167 -4.13 1.11 -12.89
N VAL A 168 -4.21 -0.03 -13.56
CA VAL A 168 -3.39 -0.37 -14.71
C VAL A 168 -4.28 -0.66 -15.89
N VAL A 169 -3.93 -0.07 -17.03
CA VAL A 169 -4.38 -0.47 -18.36
C VAL A 169 -3.31 -1.38 -18.93
N GLU A 170 -3.70 -2.54 -19.36
CA GLU A 170 -2.86 -3.51 -20.07
C GLU A 170 -3.49 -3.83 -21.42
N ILE A 171 -2.69 -3.74 -22.47
CA ILE A 171 -3.12 -4.03 -23.84
C ILE A 171 -2.16 -5.04 -24.43
N ASP A 172 -2.66 -6.24 -24.68
CA ASP A 172 -1.87 -7.36 -25.16
C ASP A 172 -1.99 -7.50 -26.67
N ASN A 173 -0.86 -7.66 -27.32
CA ASN A 173 -0.79 -8.11 -28.68
C ASN A 173 -0.57 -9.63 -28.73
N ASP A 174 -1.67 -10.39 -28.77
CA ASP A 174 -1.63 -11.86 -28.81
C ASP A 174 -1.24 -12.43 -30.18
N SER A 175 -1.02 -11.58 -31.18
CA SER A 175 -0.68 -12.00 -32.55
C SER A 175 0.80 -12.23 -32.78
N GLU A 176 1.13 -12.91 -33.86
CA GLU A 176 2.50 -13.09 -34.32
C GLU A 176 3.07 -11.85 -35.09
N TYR A 177 2.24 -10.84 -35.31
CA TYR A 177 2.59 -9.65 -36.06
C TYR A 177 2.69 -8.43 -35.17
N LEU A 178 3.45 -7.43 -35.64
CA LEU A 178 3.49 -6.11 -34.99
C LEU A 178 2.12 -5.46 -35.01
N MET A 179 1.65 -5.04 -33.88
CA MET A 179 0.42 -4.24 -33.73
C MET A 179 0.79 -2.76 -33.68
N VAL A 180 0.14 -1.96 -34.51
CA VAL A 180 0.20 -0.50 -34.42
C VAL A 180 -1.13 -0.02 -33.85
N MET A 181 -1.07 0.76 -32.76
CA MET A 181 -2.27 1.28 -32.12
C MET A 181 -2.21 2.79 -31.91
N ASN A 182 -3.38 3.41 -31.88
CA ASN A 182 -3.63 4.75 -31.38
C ASN A 182 -4.49 4.65 -30.13
N TYR A 183 -4.15 5.45 -29.16
CA TYR A 183 -4.94 5.51 -27.93
C TYR A 183 -5.19 6.94 -27.47
N LEU A 184 -6.32 7.09 -26.81
CA LEU A 184 -6.70 8.28 -26.07
C LEU A 184 -7.22 7.83 -24.71
N PHE A 185 -6.56 8.22 -23.63
CA PHE A 185 -7.06 8.09 -22.27
C PHE A 185 -7.41 9.48 -21.75
N GLU A 186 -8.65 9.65 -21.32
CA GLU A 186 -9.13 10.83 -20.61
C GLU A 186 -9.37 10.45 -19.16
N VAL A 187 -8.56 10.95 -18.27
CA VAL A 187 -8.64 10.66 -16.83
C VAL A 187 -9.24 11.86 -16.13
N PHE A 188 -10.38 11.65 -15.48
CA PHE A 188 -11.08 12.61 -14.65
C PHE A 188 -10.77 12.26 -13.19
N TYR A 189 -9.85 13.01 -12.60
CA TYR A 189 -9.41 12.77 -11.22
C TYR A 189 -10.40 13.36 -10.23
N THR A 190 -10.87 12.53 -9.31
CA THR A 190 -11.44 12.99 -8.05
C THR A 190 -10.30 13.31 -7.10
N ARG A 191 -10.44 14.35 -6.28
CA ARG A 191 -9.45 14.76 -5.28
C ARG A 191 -10.10 14.95 -3.93
N TYR A 192 -9.30 14.84 -2.87
CA TYR A 192 -9.74 15.24 -1.55
C TYR A 192 -9.89 16.76 -1.46
N ASN A 193 -10.99 17.21 -0.89
CA ASN A 193 -11.22 18.63 -0.62
C ASN A 193 -10.55 19.00 0.71
N ILE A 194 -9.28 19.36 0.64
CA ILE A 194 -8.48 19.76 1.80
C ILE A 194 -8.72 21.20 2.24
N GLU A 195 -9.22 22.07 1.37
CA GLU A 195 -9.39 23.49 1.65
C GLU A 195 -10.32 23.76 2.84
N VAL A 196 -11.38 22.95 3.00
CA VAL A 196 -12.36 23.09 4.09
C VAL A 196 -11.79 22.68 5.45
N VAL A 197 -10.83 21.75 5.48
CA VAL A 197 -10.26 21.17 6.70
C VAL A 197 -8.79 21.55 6.93
N GLN A 198 -8.22 22.34 6.05
CA GLN A 198 -6.82 22.77 6.13
C GLN A 198 -6.58 23.67 7.34
N ILE A 199 -5.53 23.35 8.12
CA ILE A 199 -5.05 24.18 9.24
C ILE A 199 -3.73 24.84 8.85
N GLU A 200 -2.77 24.05 8.37
CA GLU A 200 -1.43 24.49 8.04
C GLU A 200 -0.88 23.69 6.87
N GLN A 201 -0.10 24.31 6.00
CA GLN A 201 0.53 23.70 4.84
C GLN A 201 2.04 23.96 4.86
N ALA A 202 2.81 22.99 4.37
CA ALA A 202 4.26 23.11 4.25
C ALA A 202 4.81 22.31 3.05
N VAL A 203 5.94 22.78 2.56
CA VAL A 203 6.76 22.11 1.55
C VAL A 203 8.11 21.76 2.20
N GLY A 204 8.62 20.57 1.96
CA GLY A 204 9.84 20.08 2.61
C GLY A 204 9.61 19.66 4.06
N ASN A 205 10.67 19.69 4.88
CA ASN A 205 10.62 19.22 6.26
C ASN A 205 9.86 20.19 7.17
N LYS A 206 8.90 19.67 7.94
CA LYS A 206 8.08 20.47 8.85
C LYS A 206 7.64 19.67 10.06
N THR A 207 7.56 20.34 11.20
CA THR A 207 6.89 19.84 12.41
C THR A 207 5.51 20.45 12.51
N PHE A 208 4.47 19.62 12.50
CA PHE A 208 3.08 20.03 12.68
C PHE A 208 2.64 19.82 14.13
N SER A 209 1.91 20.79 14.68
CA SER A 209 1.33 20.65 16.02
C SER A 209 -0.03 19.96 15.94
N LEU A 210 -0.16 18.85 16.64
CA LEU A 210 -1.42 18.09 16.78
C LEU A 210 -2.26 18.55 17.98
N LEU A 211 -1.94 19.69 18.59
CA LEU A 211 -2.72 20.22 19.73
C LEU A 211 -4.19 20.31 19.34
N THR A 212 -4.99 19.43 19.94
CA THR A 212 -6.45 19.52 19.92
C THR A 212 -6.90 20.18 21.20
N GLU A 213 -7.73 21.20 21.12
CA GLU A 213 -8.56 21.60 22.24
C GLU A 213 -9.52 20.46 22.55
N GLU A 214 -9.84 20.24 23.82
CA GLU A 214 -10.78 19.19 24.27
C GLU A 214 -12.04 19.20 23.37
N ASN A 215 -12.41 18.02 22.83
CA ASN A 215 -13.54 17.77 21.93
C ASN A 215 -13.37 18.08 20.44
N GLN A 216 -12.17 18.18 19.90
CA GLN A 216 -11.98 18.33 18.45
C GLN A 216 -11.70 16.98 17.76
N THR A 217 -12.14 16.89 16.49
CA THR A 217 -11.84 15.76 15.61
C THR A 217 -10.33 15.53 15.49
N PRO A 218 -9.88 14.27 15.42
CA PRO A 218 -8.45 13.95 15.28
C PRO A 218 -7.84 14.66 14.07
N ARG A 219 -6.65 15.22 14.26
CA ARG A 219 -5.91 15.88 13.17
C ARG A 219 -5.17 14.85 12.32
N CYS A 220 -5.15 15.11 11.01
CA CYS A 220 -4.46 14.27 10.04
C CYS A 220 -3.40 15.08 9.30
N VAL A 221 -2.35 14.43 8.86
CA VAL A 221 -1.39 15.00 7.92
C VAL A 221 -1.67 14.41 6.55
N PHE A 222 -2.07 15.26 5.64
CA PHE A 222 -2.32 14.94 4.26
C PHE A 222 -1.06 15.25 3.46
N VAL A 223 -0.63 14.34 2.61
CA VAL A 223 0.56 14.52 1.77
C VAL A 223 0.18 14.33 0.32
N GLU A 224 0.53 15.30 -0.51
CA GLU A 224 0.28 15.23 -1.95
C GLU A 224 1.54 15.52 -2.77
N TYR A 225 1.59 14.95 -3.96
CA TYR A 225 2.55 15.28 -4.99
C TYR A 225 1.82 15.99 -6.15
N PRO A 226 1.75 17.34 -6.15
CA PRO A 226 0.88 18.09 -7.07
C PRO A 226 1.39 18.15 -8.52
N HIS A 227 2.61 17.71 -8.80
CA HIS A 227 3.22 17.81 -10.13
C HIS A 227 2.76 16.69 -11.07
N LYS A 228 2.68 17.02 -12.39
CA LYS A 228 2.27 16.08 -13.45
C LYS A 228 3.35 15.07 -13.83
N THR A 229 4.59 15.45 -13.67
CA THR A 229 5.76 14.68 -14.07
C THR A 229 6.80 14.73 -12.97
N GLY A 230 7.56 13.68 -12.83
CA GLY A 230 8.63 13.59 -11.87
C GLY A 230 8.97 12.14 -11.49
N SER A 231 9.99 11.98 -10.69
CA SER A 231 10.35 10.68 -10.09
C SER A 231 9.54 10.42 -8.83
N LEU A 232 9.43 9.16 -8.44
CA LEU A 232 8.89 8.74 -7.16
C LEU A 232 9.51 9.56 -6.03
N GLN A 233 8.67 10.13 -5.17
CA GLN A 233 9.08 10.92 -4.00
C GLN A 233 8.85 10.13 -2.73
N HIS A 234 9.86 10.13 -1.86
CA HIS A 234 9.81 9.49 -0.55
C HIS A 234 9.48 10.51 0.52
N PHE A 235 8.71 10.10 1.51
CA PHE A 235 8.46 10.90 2.70
C PHE A 235 8.37 10.03 3.95
N SER A 236 8.53 10.64 5.10
CA SER A 236 8.25 10.02 6.39
C SER A 236 7.51 10.96 7.33
N LEU A 237 6.70 10.36 8.19
CA LEU A 237 6.01 11.01 9.30
C LEU A 237 6.42 10.28 10.59
N SER A 238 6.99 11.00 11.54
CA SER A 238 7.37 10.42 12.83
C SER A 238 6.61 11.06 13.98
N TYR A 239 6.11 10.22 14.88
CA TYR A 239 5.37 10.62 16.09
C TYR A 239 5.52 9.52 17.17
N HIS A 240 5.31 9.85 18.44
CA HIS A 240 5.32 8.87 19.51
C HIS A 240 3.93 8.32 19.78
N LEU A 241 3.85 7.02 20.03
CA LEU A 241 2.58 6.36 20.37
C LEU A 241 2.12 6.72 21.78
N GLY A 242 0.80 6.81 21.94
CA GLY A 242 0.17 6.94 23.26
C GLY A 242 0.39 5.69 24.12
N GLU A 243 0.34 5.86 25.45
CA GLU A 243 0.56 4.77 26.40
C GLU A 243 -0.38 3.57 26.20
N LYS A 244 -1.63 3.81 25.82
CA LYS A 244 -2.62 2.76 25.57
C LYS A 244 -2.21 1.84 24.41
N ASP A 245 -1.70 2.41 23.33
CA ASP A 245 -1.27 1.63 22.15
C ASP A 245 0.06 0.92 22.42
N LYS A 246 0.99 1.54 23.18
CA LYS A 246 2.20 0.88 23.66
C LYS A 246 1.85 -0.34 24.52
N HIS A 247 0.90 -0.20 25.44
CA HIS A 247 0.48 -1.29 26.31
C HIS A 247 -0.18 -2.43 25.53
N SER A 248 -1.03 -2.12 24.56
CA SER A 248 -1.63 -3.11 23.65
C SER A 248 -0.59 -3.89 22.87
N ARG A 249 0.42 -3.22 22.32
CA ARG A 249 1.53 -3.87 21.60
C ARG A 249 2.39 -4.76 22.50
N LEU A 250 2.68 -4.29 23.72
CA LEU A 250 3.40 -5.09 24.70
C LEU A 250 2.64 -6.39 25.02
N ILE A 251 1.33 -6.29 25.33
CA ILE A 251 0.49 -7.46 25.61
C ILE A 251 0.49 -8.42 24.43
N THR A 252 0.31 -7.91 23.21
CA THR A 252 0.32 -8.76 21.99
C THR A 252 1.66 -9.49 21.81
N SER A 253 2.78 -8.79 22.01
CA SER A 253 4.12 -9.38 21.92
C SER A 253 4.36 -10.43 23.00
N ILE A 254 3.92 -10.18 24.23
CA ILE A 254 4.03 -11.14 25.36
C ILE A 254 3.19 -12.39 25.06
N VAL A 255 1.93 -12.22 24.66
CA VAL A 255 1.03 -13.35 24.38
C VAL A 255 1.60 -14.20 23.24
N LEU A 256 2.00 -13.60 22.13
CA LEU A 256 2.57 -14.31 20.99
C LEU A 256 3.89 -15.01 21.39
N GLY A 257 4.76 -14.30 22.09
CA GLY A 257 6.03 -14.85 22.58
C GLY A 257 5.85 -16.05 23.52
N CYS A 258 4.90 -15.96 24.45
CA CYS A 258 4.57 -17.08 25.35
C CYS A 258 4.00 -18.28 24.60
N ILE A 259 3.09 -18.09 23.65
CA ILE A 259 2.53 -19.17 22.85
C ILE A 259 3.64 -19.90 22.08
N LEU A 260 4.51 -19.17 21.38
CA LEU A 260 5.61 -19.76 20.62
C LEU A 260 6.60 -20.49 21.52
N ALA A 261 6.92 -19.94 22.70
CA ALA A 261 7.80 -20.57 23.65
C ALA A 261 7.22 -21.90 24.19
N VAL A 262 5.94 -21.92 24.56
CA VAL A 262 5.26 -23.12 25.05
C VAL A 262 5.24 -24.20 23.95
N ILE A 263 4.86 -23.88 22.73
CA ILE A 263 4.85 -24.81 21.61
C ILE A 263 6.28 -25.32 21.35
N GLY A 264 7.28 -24.45 21.38
CA GLY A 264 8.69 -24.83 21.23
C GLY A 264 9.16 -25.80 22.29
N ILE A 265 8.80 -25.60 23.56
CA ILE A 265 9.11 -26.51 24.65
C ILE A 265 8.46 -27.90 24.42
N VAL A 266 7.20 -27.93 24.02
CA VAL A 266 6.49 -29.20 23.74
C VAL A 266 7.19 -29.98 22.62
N PHE A 267 7.56 -29.33 21.53
CA PHE A 267 8.29 -29.99 20.45
C PHE A 267 9.68 -30.46 20.88
N LEU A 268 10.38 -29.73 21.73
CA LEU A 268 11.67 -30.17 22.29
C LEU A 268 11.49 -31.43 23.13
N ILE A 269 10.53 -31.45 24.07
CA ILE A 269 10.28 -32.60 24.92
C ILE A 269 9.91 -33.83 24.09
N VAL A 270 8.96 -33.70 23.19
CA VAL A 270 8.53 -34.81 22.31
C VAL A 270 9.68 -35.29 21.44
N GLY A 271 10.44 -34.37 20.85
CA GLY A 271 11.59 -34.71 20.02
C GLY A 271 12.68 -35.44 20.77
N ILE A 272 13.02 -35.04 22.02
CA ILE A 272 13.98 -35.69 22.88
C ILE A 272 13.49 -37.09 23.29
N VAL A 273 12.21 -37.21 23.69
CA VAL A 273 11.63 -38.50 24.07
C VAL A 273 11.69 -39.46 22.89
N LEU A 274 11.34 -39.04 21.68
CA LEU A 274 11.41 -39.89 20.48
C LEU A 274 12.86 -40.31 20.14
N CYS A 275 13.82 -39.38 20.31
CA CYS A 275 15.23 -39.73 20.10
C CYS A 275 15.78 -40.70 21.17
N CYS A 276 15.35 -40.58 22.43
CA CYS A 276 15.83 -41.46 23.52
C CYS A 276 15.11 -42.81 23.60
N CYS A 277 13.88 -42.94 23.10
CA CYS A 277 13.14 -44.20 23.12
C CYS A 277 13.45 -45.11 21.91
N ASP A 278 14.10 -44.58 20.88
CA ASP A 278 14.53 -45.33 19.68
C ASP A 278 16.01 -45.83 19.80
N SER A 279 16.70 -45.56 20.91
CA SER A 279 18.04 -46.11 21.23
C SER A 279 17.90 -47.33 22.13
#